data_230377684cb68e7de152d0b603c91e65
#
_entry.id   230377684cb68e7de152d0b603c91e65
#
_cell.length_a   1.000
_cell.length_b   1.000
_cell.length_c   1.000
_cell.angle_alpha   90.00
_cell.angle_beta   90.00
_cell.angle_gamma   90.00
#
_symmetry.space_group_name_H-M   'P 1'
#
loop_
_entity.id
_entity.type
_entity.pdbx_description
1 polymer ?
#
loop_
_entity_poly.entity_id
_entity_poly.type
_entity_poly.pdbx_seq_one_letter_code
_entity_poly.pdbx_strand_id
1 'polypeptide(L)'
;MSSVKSILKKIKGDASFRSFYRKKNNKENSIIVYATKEKEKNLLIYAAINSLLIKNKILAPKLYKENYKQNFIEIEDFGDDTIFKLLNKNGSNKINLYKRSINLLSKIQKIKQNKIKNFKGKNYKLPVYDDYKLFKEAKLFCDWYTKKYISKKKLQTLNIEINKQIKFLISNLNLKNDTFVHRDFHVSNLMKY
;
A
#
# COMPACT_ATOMS: atom_id res chain seq x y z
N MET A 1 40.11 -1.60 -8.60
CA MET A 1 38.81 -1.84 -7.91
C MET A 1 37.80 -2.20 -8.98
N SER A 2 37.45 -3.48 -9.13
CA SER A 2 36.47 -3.94 -10.12
C SER A 2 35.08 -3.43 -9.75
N SER A 3 34.47 -2.65 -10.61
CA SER A 3 33.06 -2.21 -10.46
C SER A 3 32.19 -3.45 -10.58
N VAL A 4 31.69 -3.95 -9.46
CA VAL A 4 30.67 -5.00 -9.43
C VAL A 4 29.43 -4.44 -10.12
N LYS A 5 29.18 -4.87 -11.36
CA LYS A 5 27.93 -4.55 -12.09
C LYS A 5 26.76 -5.13 -11.29
N SER A 6 26.03 -4.29 -10.60
CA SER A 6 24.81 -4.71 -9.94
C SER A 6 23.76 -5.10 -10.98
N ILE A 7 23.22 -6.32 -10.87
CA ILE A 7 22.18 -6.81 -11.77
C ILE A 7 20.82 -6.35 -11.23
N LEU A 8 20.10 -5.57 -12.02
CA LEU A 8 18.73 -5.16 -11.71
C LEU A 8 17.73 -6.13 -12.36
N LYS A 9 16.91 -6.79 -11.55
CA LYS A 9 15.83 -7.65 -12.03
C LYS A 9 14.47 -7.03 -11.68
N LYS A 10 13.64 -6.75 -12.71
CA LYS A 10 12.29 -6.23 -12.48
C LYS A 10 11.44 -7.26 -11.73
N ILE A 11 10.76 -6.82 -10.68
CA ILE A 11 9.77 -7.61 -9.95
C ILE A 11 8.42 -7.35 -10.60
N LYS A 12 7.67 -8.42 -10.91
CA LYS A 12 6.28 -8.28 -11.35
C LYS A 12 5.47 -7.67 -10.19
N GLY A 13 4.91 -6.49 -10.42
CA GLY A 13 4.01 -5.80 -9.50
C GLY A 13 2.64 -5.71 -10.11
N ASP A 14 1.61 -5.58 -9.27
CA ASP A 14 0.26 -5.25 -9.67
C ASP A 14 0.18 -3.81 -10.17
N ALA A 15 -0.99 -3.38 -10.66
CA ALA A 15 -1.26 -2.12 -11.36
C ALA A 15 -0.91 -0.83 -10.56
N SER A 16 0.32 -0.74 -10.09
CA SER A 16 0.90 0.41 -9.40
C SER A 16 1.67 1.29 -10.40
N PHE A 17 1.58 2.62 -10.23
CA PHE A 17 2.45 3.55 -10.94
C PHE A 17 3.92 3.50 -10.45
N ARG A 18 4.22 2.69 -9.43
CA ARG A 18 5.57 2.36 -8.98
C ARG A 18 6.07 1.09 -9.64
N SER A 19 7.35 1.07 -10.01
CA SER A 19 8.05 -0.12 -10.48
C SER A 19 9.09 -0.56 -9.46
N PHE A 20 9.19 -1.86 -9.26
CA PHE A 20 10.10 -2.45 -8.28
C PHE A 20 11.16 -3.27 -9.00
N TYR A 21 12.41 -3.10 -8.61
CA TYR A 21 13.55 -3.83 -9.18
C TYR A 21 14.40 -4.38 -8.04
N ARG A 22 14.66 -5.67 -8.04
CA ARG A 22 15.64 -6.27 -7.13
C ARG A 22 17.04 -6.02 -7.64
N LYS A 23 17.84 -5.39 -6.81
CA LYS A 23 19.26 -5.16 -7.04
C LYS A 23 20.02 -6.26 -6.28
N LYS A 24 20.71 -7.12 -7.03
CA LYS A 24 21.56 -8.15 -6.45
C LYS A 24 22.96 -7.58 -6.21
N ASN A 25 23.43 -7.72 -4.97
CA ASN A 25 24.79 -7.41 -4.55
C ASN A 25 25.38 -8.64 -3.87
N ASN A 26 26.72 -8.72 -3.82
CA ASN A 26 27.41 -9.84 -3.18
C ASN A 26 27.19 -9.95 -1.66
N LYS A 27 26.77 -8.87 -1.00
CA LYS A 27 26.57 -8.82 0.47
C LYS A 27 25.11 -8.95 0.84
N GLU A 28 24.26 -8.16 0.22
CA GLU A 28 22.85 -8.07 0.58
C GLU A 28 22.02 -7.55 -0.62
N ASN A 29 20.86 -8.17 -0.86
CA ASN A 29 19.95 -7.69 -1.89
C ASN A 29 19.17 -6.47 -1.39
N SER A 30 18.78 -5.61 -2.31
CA SER A 30 17.92 -4.47 -2.03
C SER A 30 16.86 -4.30 -3.12
N ILE A 31 15.85 -3.50 -2.82
CA ILE A 31 14.79 -3.15 -3.78
C ILE A 31 14.90 -1.70 -4.17
N ILE A 32 15.00 -1.45 -5.48
CA ILE A 32 14.84 -0.12 -6.05
C ILE A 32 13.36 0.11 -6.32
N VAL A 33 12.79 1.13 -5.70
CA VAL A 33 11.42 1.59 -5.95
C VAL A 33 11.49 2.83 -6.81
N TYR A 34 10.98 2.74 -8.02
CA TYR A 34 10.96 3.80 -9.01
C TYR A 34 9.52 4.30 -9.24
N ALA A 35 9.29 5.61 -9.24
CA ALA A 35 7.97 6.20 -9.45
C ALA A 35 8.00 7.27 -10.53
N THR A 36 7.38 6.99 -11.70
CA THR A 36 7.26 7.93 -12.83
C THR A 36 6.21 9.01 -12.61
N LYS A 37 5.07 8.63 -11.98
CA LYS A 37 3.97 9.55 -11.65
C LYS A 37 4.09 10.01 -10.20
N GLU A 38 3.65 11.27 -9.96
CA GLU A 38 3.76 11.92 -8.64
C GLU A 38 5.18 11.95 -8.05
N LYS A 39 6.15 11.53 -8.85
CA LYS A 39 7.59 11.69 -8.62
C LYS A 39 7.99 11.65 -7.13
N GLU A 40 8.77 12.66 -6.73
CA GLU A 40 9.33 12.82 -5.40
C GLU A 40 8.28 12.75 -4.27
N LYS A 41 7.11 13.35 -4.44
CA LYS A 41 6.07 13.39 -3.40
C LYS A 41 5.64 11.99 -2.98
N ASN A 42 5.43 11.10 -3.93
CA ASN A 42 5.01 9.72 -3.65
C ASN A 42 6.07 8.92 -2.91
N LEU A 43 7.32 9.01 -3.34
CA LEU A 43 8.43 8.32 -2.69
C LEU A 43 8.70 8.86 -1.28
N LEU A 44 8.57 10.18 -1.07
CA LEU A 44 8.67 10.79 0.25
C LEU A 44 7.61 10.26 1.22
N ILE A 45 6.36 10.16 0.76
CA ILE A 45 5.26 9.62 1.57
C ILE A 45 5.50 8.14 1.87
N TYR A 46 5.86 7.34 0.85
CA TYR A 46 6.14 5.93 1.00
C TYR A 46 7.18 5.65 2.08
N ALA A 47 8.31 6.33 2.00
CA ALA A 47 9.41 6.14 2.94
C ALA A 47 9.09 6.73 4.33
N ALA A 48 8.32 7.81 4.42
CA ALA A 48 7.86 8.38 5.70
C ALA A 48 6.89 7.42 6.42
N ILE A 49 6.00 6.75 5.69
CA ILE A 49 5.10 5.73 6.25
C ILE A 49 5.90 4.52 6.72
N ASN A 50 6.88 4.03 5.95
CA ASN A 50 7.75 2.94 6.41
C ASN A 50 8.48 3.31 7.71
N SER A 51 9.02 4.52 7.79
CA SER A 51 9.65 5.02 9.02
C SER A 51 8.67 5.07 10.21
N LEU A 52 7.43 5.48 9.97
CA LEU A 52 6.38 5.47 11.01
C LEU A 52 6.10 4.06 11.52
N LEU A 53 5.96 3.08 10.62
CA LEU A 53 5.72 1.69 10.98
C LEU A 53 6.88 1.13 11.80
N ILE A 54 8.13 1.34 11.38
CA ILE A 54 9.33 0.89 12.09
C ILE A 54 9.39 1.50 13.50
N LYS A 55 9.11 2.80 13.65
CA LYS A 55 9.07 3.48 14.97
C LYS A 55 8.01 2.89 15.89
N ASN A 56 6.93 2.35 15.35
CA ASN A 56 5.90 1.65 16.10
C ASN A 56 6.15 0.13 16.23
N LYS A 57 7.40 -0.31 16.04
CA LYS A 57 7.81 -1.73 16.16
C LYS A 57 7.08 -2.66 15.19
N ILE A 58 6.70 -2.14 14.03
CA ILE A 58 6.12 -2.89 12.92
C ILE A 58 7.19 -3.01 11.85
N LEU A 59 7.45 -4.23 11.40
CA LEU A 59 8.41 -4.49 10.33
C LEU A 59 7.92 -3.87 9.04
N ALA A 60 8.73 -2.99 8.49
CA ALA A 60 8.57 -2.37 7.18
C ALA A 60 9.96 -2.18 6.56
N PRO A 61 10.09 -2.18 5.23
CA PRO A 61 11.40 -2.07 4.59
C PRO A 61 12.14 -0.80 5.00
N LYS A 62 13.37 -0.93 5.50
CA LYS A 62 14.23 0.21 5.83
C LYS A 62 14.63 0.94 4.57
N LEU A 63 14.76 2.26 4.64
CA LEU A 63 15.34 3.05 3.58
C LEU A 63 16.87 2.97 3.67
N TYR A 64 17.52 2.51 2.59
CA TYR A 64 18.97 2.45 2.49
C TYR A 64 19.52 3.70 1.79
N LYS A 65 18.85 4.13 0.71
CA LYS A 65 19.28 5.27 -0.09
C LYS A 65 18.10 6.00 -0.71
N GLU A 66 18.21 7.29 -0.85
CA GLU A 66 17.26 8.11 -1.56
C GLU A 66 17.90 8.78 -2.78
N ASN A 67 17.15 8.87 -3.87
CA ASN A 67 17.48 9.68 -5.03
C ASN A 67 16.19 10.21 -5.67
N TYR A 68 15.57 11.15 -5.00
CA TYR A 68 14.30 11.73 -5.46
C TYR A 68 14.46 12.52 -6.78
N LYS A 69 15.65 13.05 -7.06
CA LYS A 69 15.92 13.74 -8.32
C LYS A 69 15.76 12.78 -9.52
N GLN A 70 16.15 11.54 -9.34
CA GLN A 70 16.03 10.48 -10.35
C GLN A 70 14.78 9.59 -10.14
N ASN A 71 13.85 10.00 -9.29
CA ASN A 71 12.57 9.33 -9.02
C ASN A 71 12.71 7.91 -8.45
N PHE A 72 13.72 7.61 -7.65
CA PHE A 72 13.84 6.33 -7.00
C PHE A 72 14.32 6.41 -5.54
N ILE A 73 14.03 5.36 -4.81
CA ILE A 73 14.62 5.05 -3.50
C ILE A 73 15.10 3.61 -3.49
N GLU A 74 16.06 3.30 -2.64
CA GLU A 74 16.54 1.95 -2.38
C GLU A 74 16.15 1.53 -0.96
N ILE A 75 15.49 0.39 -0.84
CA ILE A 75 14.94 -0.13 0.41
C ILE A 75 15.37 -1.57 0.65
N GLU A 76 15.18 -2.05 1.87
CA GLU A 76 15.39 -3.42 2.30
C GLU A 76 14.59 -4.41 1.46
N ASP A 77 15.19 -5.56 1.13
CA ASP A 77 14.53 -6.67 0.42
C ASP A 77 14.07 -7.73 1.41
N PHE A 78 12.77 -7.91 1.57
CA PHE A 78 12.18 -8.96 2.39
C PHE A 78 12.06 -10.32 1.67
N GLY A 79 12.65 -10.45 0.48
CA GLY A 79 12.61 -11.69 -0.30
C GLY A 79 11.32 -11.85 -1.11
N ASP A 80 10.87 -13.10 -1.28
CA ASP A 80 9.75 -13.44 -2.17
C ASP A 80 8.58 -14.12 -1.45
N ASP A 81 8.68 -14.36 -0.14
CA ASP A 81 7.69 -15.11 0.64
C ASP A 81 6.54 -14.21 1.10
N THR A 82 5.60 -13.92 0.20
CA THR A 82 4.35 -13.29 0.59
C THR A 82 3.48 -14.26 1.39
N ILE A 83 2.64 -13.74 2.29
CA ILE A 83 1.66 -14.58 3.00
C ILE A 83 0.73 -15.30 2.02
N PHE A 84 0.40 -14.69 0.88
CA PHE A 84 -0.36 -15.35 -0.19
C PHE A 84 0.33 -16.61 -0.72
N LYS A 85 1.63 -16.53 -1.03
CA LYS A 85 2.38 -17.70 -1.49
C LYS A 85 2.44 -18.79 -0.43
N LEU A 86 2.63 -18.41 0.83
CA LEU A 86 2.68 -19.36 1.94
C LEU A 86 1.34 -20.04 2.19
N LEU A 87 0.22 -19.32 2.05
CA LEU A 87 -1.13 -19.90 2.19
C LEU A 87 -1.43 -20.95 1.11
N ASN A 88 -0.82 -20.81 -0.07
CA ASN A 88 -0.96 -21.75 -1.18
C ASN A 88 0.08 -22.89 -1.16
N LYS A 89 1.00 -22.90 -0.20
CA LYS A 89 2.00 -23.96 -0.05
C LYS A 89 1.40 -25.13 0.74
N ASN A 90 1.59 -26.36 0.25
CA ASN A 90 1.18 -27.57 0.96
C ASN A 90 1.86 -27.66 2.33
N GLY A 91 1.15 -28.15 3.33
CA GLY A 91 1.65 -28.29 4.69
C GLY A 91 1.78 -26.98 5.49
N SER A 92 1.36 -25.84 4.93
CA SER A 92 1.38 -24.56 5.65
C SER A 92 0.30 -24.50 6.74
N ASN A 93 0.66 -23.99 7.91
CA ASN A 93 -0.32 -23.71 8.97
C ASN A 93 -1.07 -22.40 8.67
N LYS A 94 -2.13 -22.51 7.86
CA LYS A 94 -2.96 -21.38 7.40
C LYS A 94 -3.55 -20.58 8.56
N ILE A 95 -4.03 -21.26 9.59
CA ILE A 95 -4.63 -20.61 10.78
C ILE A 95 -3.59 -19.71 11.46
N ASN A 96 -2.37 -20.18 11.63
CA ASN A 96 -1.30 -19.39 12.25
C ASN A 96 -0.93 -18.17 11.39
N LEU A 97 -0.87 -18.32 10.05
CA LEU A 97 -0.62 -17.21 9.14
C LEU A 97 -1.70 -16.13 9.24
N TYR A 98 -2.97 -16.51 9.29
CA TYR A 98 -4.06 -15.55 9.49
C TYR A 98 -4.03 -14.90 10.87
N LYS A 99 -3.79 -15.67 11.95
CA LYS A 99 -3.64 -15.11 13.31
C LYS A 99 -2.53 -14.06 13.36
N ARG A 100 -1.38 -14.33 12.76
CA ARG A 100 -0.26 -13.37 12.68
C ARG A 100 -0.63 -12.12 11.88
N SER A 101 -1.35 -12.28 10.77
CA SER A 101 -1.81 -11.16 9.94
C SER A 101 -2.81 -10.28 10.70
N ILE A 102 -3.77 -10.88 11.41
CA ILE A 102 -4.74 -10.15 12.26
C ILE A 102 -4.02 -9.40 13.39
N ASN A 103 -3.07 -10.05 14.06
CA ASN A 103 -2.28 -9.41 15.10
C ASN A 103 -1.47 -8.22 14.57
N LEU A 104 -0.92 -8.34 13.35
CA LEU A 104 -0.23 -7.23 12.68
C LEU A 104 -1.19 -6.08 12.38
N LEU A 105 -2.37 -6.37 11.83
CA LEU A 105 -3.41 -5.36 11.58
C LEU A 105 -3.79 -4.63 12.87
N SER A 106 -4.02 -5.38 13.96
CA SER A 106 -4.33 -4.81 15.27
C SER A 106 -3.22 -3.89 15.79
N LYS A 107 -1.94 -4.22 15.56
CA LYS A 107 -0.81 -3.34 15.91
C LYS A 107 -0.82 -2.06 15.06
N ILE A 108 -1.07 -2.17 13.75
CA ILE A 108 -1.17 -1.02 12.84
C ILE A 108 -2.29 -0.08 13.29
N GLN A 109 -3.45 -0.60 13.65
CA GLN A 109 -4.60 0.18 14.10
C GLN A 109 -4.36 0.95 15.41
N LYS A 110 -3.39 0.52 16.23
CA LYS A 110 -3.01 1.22 17.46
C LYS A 110 -2.16 2.48 17.22
N ILE A 111 -1.68 2.72 15.99
CA ILE A 111 -0.92 3.91 15.66
C ILE A 111 -1.83 5.15 15.74
N LYS A 112 -1.50 6.10 16.60
CA LYS A 112 -2.28 7.33 16.80
C LYS A 112 -1.66 8.57 16.16
N GLN A 113 -0.44 8.45 15.59
CA GLN A 113 0.20 9.55 14.92
C GLN A 113 -0.54 9.92 13.63
N ASN A 114 -0.95 11.18 13.53
CA ASN A 114 -1.58 11.75 12.35
C ASN A 114 -0.66 12.66 11.53
N LYS A 115 0.54 12.93 12.03
CA LYS A 115 1.58 13.71 11.37
C LYS A 115 2.89 12.94 11.38
N ILE A 116 3.57 12.87 10.24
CA ILE A 116 4.87 12.24 10.09
C ILE A 116 5.84 13.22 9.43
N LYS A 117 7.12 13.14 9.83
CA LYS A 117 8.18 13.86 9.14
C LYS A 117 8.69 13.03 7.98
N ASN A 118 8.78 13.63 6.79
CA ASN A 118 9.49 13.04 5.67
C ASN A 118 11.02 13.27 5.81
N PHE A 119 11.83 12.70 4.91
CA PHE A 119 13.29 12.86 4.95
C PHE A 119 13.79 14.29 4.79
N LYS A 120 12.99 15.17 4.22
CA LYS A 120 13.30 16.58 4.11
C LYS A 120 12.88 17.37 5.37
N GLY A 121 12.53 16.66 6.43
CA GLY A 121 12.08 17.28 7.69
C GLY A 121 10.71 17.95 7.63
N LYS A 122 10.01 17.91 6.48
CA LYS A 122 8.69 18.52 6.32
C LYS A 122 7.61 17.62 6.93
N ASN A 123 6.67 18.23 7.63
CA ASN A 123 5.52 17.54 8.17
C ASN A 123 4.56 17.12 7.03
N TYR A 124 4.12 15.87 7.08
CA TYR A 124 3.06 15.35 6.25
C TYR A 124 1.90 14.91 7.16
N LYS A 125 0.73 15.52 6.96
CA LYS A 125 -0.49 15.11 7.67
C LYS A 125 -1.08 13.91 6.96
N LEU A 126 -1.27 12.81 7.69
CA LEU A 126 -1.96 11.64 7.17
C LEU A 126 -3.41 12.02 6.82
N PRO A 127 -3.88 11.69 5.62
CA PRO A 127 -5.25 11.99 5.25
C PRO A 127 -6.23 11.16 6.09
N VAL A 128 -7.32 11.79 6.52
CA VAL A 128 -8.41 11.09 7.20
C VAL A 128 -9.13 10.18 6.19
N TYR A 129 -9.52 8.99 6.61
CA TYR A 129 -10.32 8.05 5.83
C TYR A 129 -11.81 8.27 6.19
N ASP A 130 -12.35 9.36 5.65
CA ASP A 130 -13.69 9.89 5.94
C ASP A 130 -14.76 9.39 4.94
N ASP A 131 -15.99 9.76 5.17
CA ASP A 131 -17.15 9.41 4.35
C ASP A 131 -16.96 9.81 2.88
N TYR A 132 -16.29 10.93 2.63
CA TYR A 132 -15.98 11.34 1.26
C TYR A 132 -15.07 10.35 0.54
N LYS A 133 -14.07 9.81 1.23
CA LYS A 133 -13.17 8.79 0.67
C LYS A 133 -13.86 7.45 0.51
N LEU A 134 -14.67 7.05 1.50
CA LEU A 134 -15.51 5.86 1.39
C LEU A 134 -16.44 5.96 0.18
N PHE A 135 -17.11 7.10 0.02
CA PHE A 135 -17.96 7.33 -1.14
C PHE A 135 -17.19 7.26 -2.47
N LYS A 136 -16.01 7.90 -2.55
CA LYS A 136 -15.18 7.86 -3.75
C LYS A 136 -14.78 6.43 -4.13
N GLU A 137 -14.41 5.61 -3.16
CA GLU A 137 -14.02 4.22 -3.40
C GLU A 137 -15.22 3.35 -3.81
N ALA A 138 -16.35 3.47 -3.12
CA ALA A 138 -17.57 2.76 -3.47
C ALA A 138 -18.11 3.17 -4.86
N LYS A 139 -17.97 4.46 -5.22
CA LYS A 139 -18.39 4.99 -6.52
C LYS A 139 -17.62 4.39 -7.70
N LEU A 140 -16.45 3.79 -7.49
CA LEU A 140 -15.73 3.06 -8.54
C LEU A 140 -16.59 1.96 -9.18
N PHE A 141 -17.54 1.39 -8.44
CA PHE A 141 -18.52 0.47 -9.00
C PHE A 141 -19.30 1.09 -10.14
N CYS A 142 -19.81 2.32 -9.97
CA CYS A 142 -20.50 3.07 -11.01
C CYS A 142 -19.57 3.47 -12.15
N ASP A 143 -18.33 3.90 -11.82
CA ASP A 143 -17.42 4.45 -12.81
C ASP A 143 -16.83 3.40 -13.74
N TRP A 144 -16.73 2.14 -13.27
CA TRP A 144 -16.11 1.03 -14.00
C TRP A 144 -17.08 -0.07 -14.37
N TYR A 145 -17.80 -0.66 -13.40
CA TYR A 145 -18.63 -1.83 -13.63
C TYR A 145 -19.92 -1.46 -14.39
N THR A 146 -20.73 -0.55 -13.85
CA THR A 146 -22.00 -0.19 -14.50
C THR A 146 -21.77 0.39 -15.88
N LYS A 147 -20.74 1.22 -16.04
CA LYS A 147 -20.35 1.80 -17.34
C LYS A 147 -20.01 0.74 -18.38
N LYS A 148 -19.46 -0.39 -17.97
CA LYS A 148 -19.06 -1.50 -18.87
C LYS A 148 -20.24 -2.40 -19.26
N TYR A 149 -21.16 -2.66 -18.32
CA TYR A 149 -22.16 -3.72 -18.48
C TYR A 149 -23.60 -3.20 -18.64
N ILE A 150 -23.86 -1.91 -18.39
CA ILE A 150 -25.20 -1.33 -18.47
C ILE A 150 -25.34 -0.46 -19.74
N SER A 151 -26.50 -0.59 -20.42
CA SER A 151 -26.79 0.21 -21.60
C SER A 151 -26.84 1.72 -21.28
N LYS A 152 -26.36 2.54 -22.19
CA LYS A 152 -26.30 4.01 -22.01
C LYS A 152 -27.65 4.60 -21.59
N LYS A 153 -28.77 4.09 -22.11
CA LYS A 153 -30.13 4.55 -21.78
C LYS A 153 -30.48 4.41 -20.30
N LYS A 154 -30.04 3.32 -19.64
CA LYS A 154 -30.32 3.03 -18.22
C LYS A 154 -29.23 3.52 -17.27
N LEU A 155 -28.03 3.79 -17.79
CA LEU A 155 -26.82 4.02 -16.99
C LEU A 155 -26.96 5.21 -16.05
N GLN A 156 -27.49 6.33 -16.53
CA GLN A 156 -27.58 7.56 -15.74
C GLN A 156 -28.51 7.38 -14.53
N THR A 157 -29.72 6.89 -14.77
CA THR A 157 -30.74 6.67 -13.71
C THR A 157 -30.22 5.65 -12.68
N LEU A 158 -29.64 4.55 -13.14
CA LEU A 158 -29.09 3.52 -12.27
C LEU A 158 -27.94 4.07 -11.39
N ASN A 159 -27.01 4.83 -11.98
CA ASN A 159 -25.91 5.42 -11.23
C ASN A 159 -26.38 6.45 -10.19
N ILE A 160 -27.41 7.21 -10.47
CA ILE A 160 -28.01 8.13 -9.49
C ILE A 160 -28.53 7.33 -8.30
N GLU A 161 -29.31 6.28 -8.56
CA GLU A 161 -29.88 5.47 -7.48
C GLU A 161 -28.80 4.73 -6.67
N ILE A 162 -27.82 4.10 -7.33
CA ILE A 162 -26.70 3.44 -6.64
C ILE A 162 -25.93 4.45 -5.77
N ASN A 163 -25.61 5.63 -6.28
CA ASN A 163 -24.91 6.65 -5.51
C ASN A 163 -25.73 7.12 -4.29
N LYS A 164 -27.05 7.20 -4.41
CA LYS A 164 -27.97 7.49 -3.29
C LYS A 164 -27.89 6.41 -2.23
N GLN A 165 -27.95 5.14 -2.63
CA GLN A 165 -27.84 4.00 -1.70
C GLN A 165 -26.46 3.93 -1.03
N ILE A 166 -25.37 4.18 -1.77
CA ILE A 166 -24.02 4.25 -1.18
C ILE A 166 -23.95 5.33 -0.11
N LYS A 167 -24.46 6.54 -0.38
CA LYS A 167 -24.46 7.62 0.61
C LYS A 167 -25.29 7.27 1.85
N PHE A 168 -26.47 6.66 1.65
CA PHE A 168 -27.31 6.17 2.75
C PHE A 168 -26.58 5.15 3.60
N LEU A 169 -25.94 4.14 3.00
CA LEU A 169 -25.16 3.15 3.73
C LEU A 169 -24.02 3.79 4.54
N ILE A 170 -23.25 4.70 3.93
CA ILE A 170 -22.13 5.38 4.58
C ILE A 170 -22.61 6.19 5.78
N SER A 171 -23.72 6.93 5.66
CA SER A 171 -24.26 7.75 6.75
C SER A 171 -24.73 6.92 7.96
N ASN A 172 -25.00 5.63 7.77
CA ASN A 172 -25.41 4.72 8.85
C ASN A 172 -24.25 3.89 9.46
N LEU A 173 -22.99 4.06 8.97
CA LEU A 173 -21.88 3.24 9.44
C LEU A 173 -21.36 3.59 10.85
N ASN A 174 -21.67 4.75 11.40
CA ASN A 174 -21.19 5.22 12.72
C ASN A 174 -19.70 4.95 12.98
N LEU A 175 -18.86 5.10 11.96
CA LEU A 175 -17.42 4.81 12.05
C LEU A 175 -16.68 5.93 12.78
N LYS A 176 -15.83 5.54 13.73
CA LYS A 176 -14.85 6.47 14.32
C LYS A 176 -13.61 6.54 13.44
N ASN A 177 -13.31 7.71 12.90
CA ASN A 177 -12.14 7.93 12.03
C ASN A 177 -10.85 8.17 12.85
N ASP A 178 -10.60 7.36 13.87
CA ASP A 178 -9.53 7.51 14.87
C ASP A 178 -8.40 6.50 14.73
N THR A 179 -8.46 5.64 13.74
CA THR A 179 -7.58 4.49 13.55
C THR A 179 -6.71 4.67 12.31
N PHE A 180 -5.44 4.27 12.40
CA PHE A 180 -4.57 4.22 11.22
C PHE A 180 -5.04 3.13 10.26
N VAL A 181 -5.37 3.52 9.02
CA VAL A 181 -5.89 2.63 7.98
C VAL A 181 -4.82 2.36 6.93
N HIS A 182 -4.48 1.09 6.74
CA HIS A 182 -3.50 0.66 5.72
C HIS A 182 -4.03 0.82 4.28
N ARG A 183 -5.34 0.73 4.07
CA ARG A 183 -6.09 0.84 2.82
C ARG A 183 -5.93 -0.32 1.82
N ASP A 184 -4.88 -1.09 1.93
CA ASP A 184 -4.60 -2.23 1.03
C ASP A 184 -3.98 -3.40 1.82
N PHE A 185 -4.60 -3.72 2.98
CA PHE A 185 -4.13 -4.78 3.86
C PHE A 185 -4.67 -6.13 3.41
N HIS A 186 -3.88 -6.83 2.61
CA HIS A 186 -4.20 -8.19 2.16
C HIS A 186 -2.94 -9.05 2.03
N VAL A 187 -3.13 -10.36 1.98
CA VAL A 187 -2.05 -11.36 2.09
C VAL A 187 -0.97 -11.27 1.01
N SER A 188 -1.25 -10.68 -0.16
CA SER A 188 -0.22 -10.48 -1.19
C SER A 188 0.71 -9.29 -0.88
N ASN A 189 0.27 -8.36 -0.01
CA ASN A 189 1.06 -7.21 0.43
C ASN A 189 1.78 -7.45 1.77
N LEU A 190 1.61 -8.63 2.35
CA LEU A 190 2.28 -9.03 3.59
C LEU A 190 3.39 -10.03 3.28
N MET A 191 4.56 -9.79 3.86
CA MET A 191 5.73 -10.65 3.71
C MET A 191 5.97 -11.45 5.00
N LYS A 192 6.47 -12.68 4.85
CA LYS A 192 7.08 -13.40 5.96
C LYS A 192 8.52 -12.89 6.11
N TYR A 193 8.84 -12.45 7.30
CA TYR A 193 10.19 -12.02 7.66
C TYR A 193 10.62 -12.75 8.93
#